data_2407dc73c1cead8bec0fddf0b356132f
#
_entry.id   2407dc73c1cead8bec0fddf0b356132f
#
_cell.length_a   1.000
_cell.length_b   1.000
_cell.length_c   1.000
_cell.angle_alpha   90.00
_cell.angle_beta   90.00
_cell.angle_gamma   90.00
#
_symmetry.space_group_name_H-M   'P 1'
#
loop_
_entity.id
_entity.type
_entity.pdbx_description
1 polymer ?
#
loop_
_entity_poly.entity_id
_entity_poly.type
_entity_poly.pdbx_seq_one_letter_code
_entity_poly.pdbx_strand_id
1 'polypeptide(L)'
;MNINGLSLHVVDEGKGTPVLLLHGFPDSSYLWRHQIPALVGAGFRVIAPDLRGFGQSDKPEAIHEYALPMLASDIIAIMDELGIERAHVVGHDWGAALAWMIGAFFPERVDRLVALSVGHLGTFMDLPIEQREKSWYMLLFQFQGIAEQLLQADDWKLFRQF
;
A
#
# COMPACT_ATOMS: atom_id res chain seq x y z
N MET A 1 -1.24 4.73 -15.62
CA MET A 1 -1.75 6.11 -15.51
C MET A 1 -0.59 7.04 -15.21
N ASN A 2 -0.61 8.30 -15.69
CA ASN A 2 0.42 9.27 -15.29
C ASN A 2 -0.11 10.06 -14.08
N ILE A 3 0.50 9.86 -12.93
CA ILE A 3 0.07 10.40 -11.64
C ILE A 3 1.27 11.09 -10.99
N ASN A 4 1.16 12.37 -10.69
CA ASN A 4 2.22 13.17 -10.06
C ASN A 4 3.59 13.06 -10.78
N GLY A 5 3.56 12.89 -12.12
CA GLY A 5 4.77 12.74 -12.94
C GLY A 5 5.34 11.32 -13.00
N LEU A 6 4.70 10.34 -12.35
CA LEU A 6 5.07 8.94 -12.38
C LEU A 6 4.09 8.12 -13.22
N SER A 7 4.60 7.09 -13.89
CA SER A 7 3.78 6.07 -14.51
C SER A 7 3.39 5.03 -13.46
N LEU A 8 2.12 5.02 -13.05
CA LEU A 8 1.60 4.04 -12.10
C LEU A 8 0.74 3.00 -12.83
N HIS A 9 0.98 1.74 -12.55
CA HIS A 9 0.13 0.64 -12.95
C HIS A 9 -1.10 0.59 -12.03
N VAL A 10 -2.30 0.57 -12.61
CA VAL A 10 -3.55 0.53 -11.86
C VAL A 10 -4.49 -0.47 -12.50
N VAL A 11 -4.91 -1.46 -11.74
CA VAL A 11 -6.02 -2.34 -12.08
C VAL A 11 -7.30 -1.59 -11.78
N ASP A 12 -8.21 -1.48 -12.77
CA ASP A 12 -9.54 -0.86 -12.63
C ASP A 12 -10.56 -1.79 -13.26
N GLU A 13 -11.32 -2.51 -12.45
CA GLU A 13 -12.26 -3.53 -12.90
C GLU A 13 -13.64 -3.38 -12.25
N GLY A 14 -14.67 -3.75 -12.99
CA GLY A 14 -16.05 -3.73 -12.52
C GLY A 14 -16.71 -2.36 -12.66
N LYS A 15 -17.90 -2.24 -12.06
CA LYS A 15 -18.72 -1.03 -12.03
C LYS A 15 -19.49 -0.99 -10.72
N GLY A 16 -19.79 0.21 -10.24
CA GLY A 16 -20.55 0.42 -9.00
C GLY A 16 -19.73 1.16 -7.94
N THR A 17 -19.99 0.91 -6.67
CA THR A 17 -19.29 1.58 -5.57
C THR A 17 -17.79 1.29 -5.61
N PRO A 18 -16.92 2.31 -5.63
CA PRO A 18 -15.47 2.10 -5.75
C PRO A 18 -14.88 1.54 -4.46
N VAL A 19 -13.96 0.58 -4.64
CA VAL A 19 -13.15 -0.03 -3.59
C VAL A 19 -11.68 0.10 -3.99
N LEU A 20 -10.89 0.81 -3.20
CA LEU A 20 -9.44 0.88 -3.31
C LEU A 20 -8.82 -0.29 -2.55
N LEU A 21 -7.93 -1.04 -3.21
CA LEU A 21 -7.17 -2.14 -2.61
C LEU A 21 -5.69 -1.79 -2.62
N LEU A 22 -5.14 -1.46 -1.45
CA LEU A 22 -3.77 -1.00 -1.26
C LEU A 22 -2.92 -2.14 -0.72
N HIS A 23 -1.96 -2.62 -1.51
CA HIS A 23 -1.03 -3.68 -1.11
C HIS A 23 0.10 -3.14 -0.21
N GLY A 24 0.91 -4.05 0.34
CA GLY A 24 2.10 -3.72 1.12
C GLY A 24 3.38 -4.31 0.55
N PHE A 25 4.38 -4.40 1.39
CA PHE A 25 5.67 -5.00 1.07
C PHE A 25 5.65 -6.51 1.33
N PRO A 26 6.25 -7.32 0.46
CA PRO A 26 6.92 -7.02 -0.80
C PRO A 26 6.03 -7.29 -2.04
N ASP A 27 4.80 -6.90 -1.98
CA ASP A 27 3.74 -7.27 -2.91
C ASP A 27 3.46 -6.22 -4.01
N SER A 28 2.40 -6.45 -4.77
CA SER A 28 1.85 -5.58 -5.80
C SER A 28 0.32 -5.74 -5.84
N SER A 29 -0.36 -5.14 -6.79
CA SER A 29 -1.80 -5.36 -7.02
C SER A 29 -2.14 -6.85 -7.18
N TYR A 30 -1.18 -7.70 -7.54
CA TYR A 30 -1.35 -9.15 -7.66
C TYR A 30 -1.74 -9.84 -6.33
N LEU A 31 -1.42 -9.25 -5.19
CA LEU A 31 -1.94 -9.67 -3.88
C LEU A 31 -3.46 -9.91 -3.94
N TRP A 32 -4.16 -9.02 -4.61
CA TRP A 32 -5.62 -8.96 -4.65
C TRP A 32 -6.26 -9.80 -5.76
N ARG A 33 -5.50 -10.64 -6.50
CA ARG A 33 -5.98 -11.44 -7.64
C ARG A 33 -7.20 -12.31 -7.37
N HIS A 34 -7.46 -12.67 -6.11
CA HIS A 34 -8.64 -13.46 -5.71
C HIS A 34 -9.78 -12.57 -5.18
N GLN A 35 -9.45 -11.43 -4.58
CA GLN A 35 -10.43 -10.48 -4.06
C GLN A 35 -11.08 -9.65 -5.17
N ILE A 36 -10.30 -9.27 -6.18
CA ILE A 36 -10.79 -8.48 -7.32
C ILE A 36 -12.00 -9.14 -7.97
N PRO A 37 -11.94 -10.38 -8.49
CA PRO A 37 -13.09 -10.99 -9.16
C PRO A 37 -14.28 -11.21 -8.22
N ALA A 38 -14.03 -11.45 -6.93
CA ALA A 38 -15.10 -11.62 -5.94
C ALA A 38 -15.85 -10.31 -5.70
N LEU A 39 -15.13 -9.19 -5.55
CA LEU A 39 -15.72 -7.86 -5.36
C LEU A 39 -16.44 -7.37 -6.62
N VAL A 40 -15.85 -7.59 -7.80
CA VAL A 40 -16.48 -7.27 -9.08
C VAL A 40 -17.78 -8.07 -9.25
N GLY A 41 -17.76 -9.36 -8.92
CA GLY A 41 -18.95 -10.22 -8.93
C GLY A 41 -20.02 -9.78 -7.93
N ALA A 42 -19.63 -9.09 -6.85
CA ALA A 42 -20.54 -8.50 -5.87
C ALA A 42 -21.03 -7.09 -6.27
N GLY A 43 -20.66 -6.57 -7.44
CA GLY A 43 -21.12 -5.29 -7.97
C GLY A 43 -20.31 -4.06 -7.55
N PHE A 44 -19.06 -4.24 -7.12
CA PHE A 44 -18.13 -3.15 -6.84
C PHE A 44 -17.26 -2.81 -8.06
N ARG A 45 -16.78 -1.57 -8.13
CA ARG A 45 -15.66 -1.17 -8.98
C ARG A 45 -14.39 -1.24 -8.14
N VAL A 46 -13.43 -2.05 -8.55
CA VAL A 46 -12.19 -2.28 -7.81
C VAL A 46 -11.03 -1.53 -8.47
N ILE A 47 -10.34 -0.72 -7.68
CA ILE A 47 -9.13 -0.01 -8.08
C ILE A 47 -7.98 -0.53 -7.23
N ALA A 48 -7.00 -1.19 -7.87
CA ALA A 48 -5.84 -1.74 -7.19
C ALA A 48 -4.55 -1.24 -7.86
N PRO A 49 -3.95 -0.17 -7.36
CA PRO A 49 -2.67 0.31 -7.88
C PRO A 49 -1.51 -0.58 -7.41
N ASP A 50 -0.48 -0.72 -8.27
CA ASP A 50 0.86 -0.97 -7.77
C ASP A 50 1.36 0.34 -7.18
N LEU A 51 1.66 0.38 -5.89
CA LEU A 51 2.19 1.59 -5.24
C LEU A 51 3.54 1.97 -5.87
N ARG A 52 3.91 3.27 -5.81
CA ARG A 52 5.24 3.69 -6.28
C ARG A 52 6.33 2.84 -5.67
N GLY A 53 7.30 2.41 -6.46
CA GLY A 53 8.37 1.52 -6.04
C GLY A 53 8.06 0.03 -6.20
N PHE A 54 6.81 -0.34 -6.49
CA PHE A 54 6.39 -1.74 -6.56
C PHE A 54 5.85 -2.13 -7.94
N GLY A 55 5.81 -3.43 -8.18
CA GLY A 55 5.21 -4.03 -9.36
C GLY A 55 5.67 -3.38 -10.67
N GLN A 56 4.72 -2.94 -11.47
CA GLN A 56 4.92 -2.28 -12.76
C GLN A 56 4.91 -0.75 -12.69
N SER A 57 4.76 -0.18 -11.49
CA SER A 57 4.85 1.27 -11.26
C SER A 57 6.30 1.75 -11.26
N ASP A 58 6.50 3.05 -11.55
CA ASP A 58 7.79 3.70 -11.49
C ASP A 58 8.43 3.60 -10.10
N LYS A 59 9.77 3.58 -10.09
CA LYS A 59 10.61 3.40 -8.91
C LYS A 59 11.59 4.56 -8.77
N PRO A 60 11.14 5.73 -8.25
CA PRO A 60 12.02 6.87 -8.02
C PRO A 60 13.24 6.50 -7.16
N GLU A 61 14.40 7.09 -7.45
CA GLU A 61 15.63 6.81 -6.69
C GLU A 61 15.68 7.53 -5.34
N ALA A 62 15.00 8.67 -5.23
CA ALA A 62 15.08 9.51 -4.04
C ALA A 62 14.20 8.96 -2.90
N ILE A 63 14.81 8.72 -1.74
CA ILE A 63 14.15 8.10 -0.58
C ILE A 63 12.92 8.91 -0.10
N HIS A 64 12.99 10.24 -0.14
CA HIS A 64 11.88 11.08 0.31
C HIS A 64 10.61 10.90 -0.53
N GLU A 65 10.73 10.40 -1.76
CA GLU A 65 9.61 10.07 -2.64
C GLU A 65 8.72 8.96 -2.05
N TYR A 66 9.24 8.15 -1.13
CA TYR A 66 8.52 7.04 -0.51
C TYR A 66 7.88 7.40 0.82
N ALA A 67 7.88 8.67 1.19
CA ALA A 67 7.19 9.11 2.41
C ALA A 67 5.68 8.87 2.29
N LEU A 68 5.03 8.45 3.37
CA LEU A 68 3.58 8.17 3.39
C LEU A 68 2.72 9.30 2.81
N PRO A 69 3.01 10.59 3.05
CA PRO A 69 2.25 11.67 2.41
C PRO A 69 2.34 11.67 0.88
N MET A 70 3.49 11.28 0.32
CA MET A 70 3.67 11.17 -1.14
C MET A 70 2.83 10.02 -1.71
N LEU A 71 2.85 8.87 -1.03
CA LEU A 71 2.00 7.74 -1.41
C LEU A 71 0.51 8.09 -1.29
N ALA A 72 0.12 8.79 -0.24
CA ALA A 72 -1.27 9.23 -0.06
C ALA A 72 -1.70 10.18 -1.19
N SER A 73 -0.82 11.12 -1.58
CA SER A 73 -1.10 12.03 -2.70
C SER A 73 -1.30 11.29 -4.02
N ASP A 74 -0.58 10.18 -4.25
CA ASP A 74 -0.80 9.36 -5.45
C ASP A 74 -2.18 8.73 -5.46
N ILE A 75 -2.61 8.17 -4.32
CA ILE A 75 -3.92 7.54 -4.23
C ILE A 75 -5.04 8.57 -4.44
N ILE A 76 -4.93 9.75 -3.85
CA ILE A 76 -5.89 10.82 -4.05
C ILE A 76 -5.90 11.26 -5.53
N ALA A 77 -4.74 11.42 -6.15
CA ALA A 77 -4.64 11.78 -7.56
C ALA A 77 -5.20 10.68 -8.50
N ILE A 78 -5.02 9.40 -8.17
CA ILE A 78 -5.68 8.28 -8.88
C ILE A 78 -7.21 8.41 -8.78
N MET A 79 -7.73 8.69 -7.57
CA MET A 79 -9.18 8.90 -7.40
C MET A 79 -9.68 10.08 -8.24
N ASP A 80 -8.95 11.19 -8.25
CA ASP A 80 -9.30 12.40 -9.02
C ASP A 80 -9.32 12.11 -10.53
N GLU A 81 -8.29 11.44 -11.06
CA GLU A 81 -8.21 11.06 -12.46
C GLU A 81 -9.33 10.11 -12.90
N LEU A 82 -9.79 9.24 -11.98
CA LEU A 82 -10.89 8.30 -12.22
C LEU A 82 -12.29 8.88 -11.94
N GLY A 83 -12.36 10.13 -11.50
CA GLY A 83 -13.62 10.81 -11.12
C GLY A 83 -14.28 10.20 -9.89
N ILE A 84 -13.48 9.68 -8.95
CA ILE A 84 -13.95 9.03 -7.72
C ILE A 84 -13.91 10.05 -6.59
N GLU A 85 -15.06 10.53 -6.15
CA GLU A 85 -15.15 11.44 -5.00
C GLU A 85 -14.87 10.70 -3.68
N ARG A 86 -15.46 9.52 -3.49
CA ARG A 86 -15.33 8.70 -2.29
C ARG A 86 -15.21 7.23 -2.64
N ALA A 87 -14.47 6.48 -1.82
CA ALA A 87 -14.30 5.04 -1.99
C ALA A 87 -14.26 4.30 -0.64
N HIS A 88 -14.56 3.01 -0.66
CA HIS A 88 -14.10 2.12 0.40
C HIS A 88 -12.60 1.90 0.24
N VAL A 89 -11.83 1.97 1.33
CA VAL A 89 -10.38 1.81 1.30
C VAL A 89 -10.01 0.57 2.11
N VAL A 90 -9.35 -0.38 1.46
CA VAL A 90 -8.83 -1.60 2.07
C VAL A 90 -7.31 -1.59 1.91
N GLY A 91 -6.58 -1.70 2.99
CA GLY A 91 -5.12 -1.74 2.97
C GLY A 91 -4.58 -2.94 3.72
N HIS A 92 -3.48 -3.50 3.24
CA HIS A 92 -2.71 -4.55 3.88
C HIS A 92 -1.27 -4.10 4.06
N ASP A 93 -0.67 -4.35 5.25
CA ASP A 93 0.71 -3.99 5.59
C ASP A 93 0.99 -2.49 5.35
N TRP A 94 1.95 -2.07 4.52
CA TRP A 94 2.14 -0.66 4.15
C TRP A 94 0.89 -0.01 3.58
N GLY A 95 0.10 -0.76 2.81
CA GLY A 95 -1.20 -0.30 2.34
C GLY A 95 -2.19 -0.01 3.47
N ALA A 96 -2.11 -0.72 4.60
CA ALA A 96 -2.93 -0.42 5.77
C ALA A 96 -2.46 0.85 6.48
N ALA A 97 -1.15 1.07 6.61
CA ALA A 97 -0.61 2.35 7.12
C ALA A 97 -1.05 3.52 6.24
N LEU A 98 -1.03 3.34 4.92
CA LEU A 98 -1.50 4.33 3.95
C LEU A 98 -3.02 4.56 4.06
N ALA A 99 -3.82 3.49 4.23
CA ALA A 99 -5.26 3.60 4.44
C ALA A 99 -5.59 4.40 5.72
N TRP A 100 -4.86 4.16 6.82
CA TRP A 100 -4.99 4.96 8.04
C TRP A 100 -4.67 6.43 7.81
N MET A 101 -3.61 6.74 7.05
CA MET A 101 -3.24 8.10 6.70
C MET A 101 -4.34 8.77 5.87
N ILE A 102 -4.84 8.10 4.83
CA ILE A 102 -5.92 8.63 3.98
C ILE A 102 -7.17 8.89 4.82
N GLY A 103 -7.56 7.95 5.69
CA GLY A 103 -8.70 8.11 6.57
C GLY A 103 -8.58 9.26 7.58
N ALA A 104 -7.34 9.57 8.02
CA ALA A 104 -7.08 10.65 8.97
C ALA A 104 -7.02 12.04 8.31
N PHE A 105 -6.41 12.14 7.13
CA PHE A 105 -6.15 13.43 6.47
C PHE A 105 -7.12 13.78 5.34
N PHE A 106 -7.82 12.77 4.81
CA PHE A 106 -8.81 12.92 3.73
C PHE A 106 -10.12 12.18 4.07
N PRO A 107 -10.71 12.39 5.27
CA PRO A 107 -11.89 11.62 5.69
C PRO A 107 -13.09 11.78 4.76
N GLU A 108 -13.19 12.90 4.04
CA GLU A 108 -14.21 13.15 3.03
C GLU A 108 -14.10 12.25 1.82
N ARG A 109 -12.90 11.65 1.57
CA ARG A 109 -12.64 10.75 0.44
C ARG A 109 -12.90 9.28 0.79
N VAL A 110 -13.17 8.97 2.07
CA VAL A 110 -13.31 7.60 2.58
C VAL A 110 -14.73 7.32 3.04
N ASP A 111 -15.38 6.30 2.47
CA ASP A 111 -16.65 5.81 2.95
C ASP A 111 -16.49 4.80 4.09
N ARG A 112 -15.64 3.82 3.90
CA ARG A 112 -15.31 2.79 4.89
C ARG A 112 -13.83 2.46 4.78
N LEU A 113 -13.20 2.12 5.91
CA LEU A 113 -11.80 1.75 5.99
C LEU A 113 -11.67 0.36 6.58
N VAL A 114 -10.86 -0.48 5.91
CA VAL A 114 -10.44 -1.79 6.41
C VAL A 114 -8.92 -1.83 6.40
N ALA A 115 -8.31 -1.98 7.57
CA ALA A 115 -6.87 -2.13 7.73
C ALA A 115 -6.56 -3.57 8.15
N LEU A 116 -5.71 -4.25 7.39
CA LEU A 116 -5.29 -5.63 7.62
C LEU A 116 -3.82 -5.65 8.06
N SER A 117 -3.53 -6.41 9.10
CA SER A 117 -2.20 -6.66 9.66
C SER A 117 -1.52 -5.48 10.37
N VAL A 118 -1.98 -4.24 10.18
CA VAL A 118 -1.40 -3.05 10.83
C VAL A 118 -2.49 -2.29 11.59
N GLY A 119 -2.31 -2.17 12.90
CA GLY A 119 -3.18 -1.38 13.77
C GLY A 119 -3.07 0.13 13.49
N HIS A 120 -3.91 0.91 14.13
CA HIS A 120 -3.88 2.36 14.01
C HIS A 120 -2.49 2.91 14.39
N LEU A 121 -1.95 3.82 13.58
CA LEU A 121 -0.58 4.33 13.72
C LEU A 121 -0.29 4.94 15.11
N GLY A 122 -1.30 5.52 15.78
CA GLY A 122 -1.17 6.03 17.14
C GLY A 122 -0.88 4.96 18.19
N THR A 123 -1.13 3.67 17.92
CA THR A 123 -0.83 2.57 18.84
C THR A 123 0.57 2.00 18.65
N PHE A 124 1.30 2.42 17.62
CA PHE A 124 2.63 1.90 17.29
C PHE A 124 3.69 2.24 18.36
N MET A 125 3.48 3.33 19.11
CA MET A 125 4.41 3.77 20.17
C MET A 125 4.35 2.87 21.41
N ASP A 126 3.22 2.18 21.64
CA ASP A 126 2.95 1.36 22.84
C ASP A 126 2.88 -0.14 22.53
N LEU A 127 3.63 -0.60 21.52
CA LEU A 127 3.64 -2.02 21.15
C LEU A 127 4.24 -2.88 22.27
N PRO A 128 3.60 -4.02 22.62
CA PRO A 128 4.17 -5.02 23.51
C PRO A 128 5.53 -5.53 23.03
N ILE A 129 6.34 -6.03 23.95
CA ILE A 129 7.70 -6.56 23.63
C ILE A 129 7.61 -7.65 22.58
N GLU A 130 6.65 -8.57 22.70
CA GLU A 130 6.45 -9.68 21.75
C GLU A 130 6.19 -9.17 20.31
N GLN A 131 5.46 -8.04 20.17
CA GLN A 131 5.25 -7.43 18.85
C GLN A 131 6.52 -6.77 18.33
N ARG A 132 7.29 -6.11 19.21
CA ARG A 132 8.58 -5.50 18.82
C ARG A 132 9.58 -6.56 18.34
N GLU A 133 9.63 -7.71 19.03
CA GLU A 133 10.46 -8.86 18.63
C GLU A 133 10.07 -9.37 17.23
N LYS A 134 8.77 -9.52 16.95
CA LYS A 134 8.28 -9.92 15.63
C LYS A 134 8.52 -8.86 14.54
N SER A 135 8.65 -7.60 14.92
CA SER A 135 8.90 -6.47 14.02
C SER A 135 10.39 -6.13 13.87
N TRP A 136 11.31 -7.03 14.24
CA TRP A 136 12.76 -6.82 14.19
C TRP A 136 13.26 -6.38 12.80
N TYR A 137 12.63 -6.87 11.73
CA TYR A 137 12.97 -6.52 10.35
C TYR A 137 12.80 -5.04 10.05
N MET A 138 11.87 -4.35 10.73
CA MET A 138 11.69 -2.91 10.59
C MET A 138 12.92 -2.13 11.06
N LEU A 139 13.62 -2.65 12.08
CA LEU A 139 14.91 -2.07 12.51
C LEU A 139 16.01 -2.37 11.49
N LEU A 140 16.05 -3.58 10.95
CA LEU A 140 17.00 -3.93 9.89
C LEU A 140 16.89 -2.97 8.72
N PHE A 141 15.68 -2.67 8.26
CA PHE A 141 15.44 -1.80 7.11
C PHE A 141 15.86 -0.34 7.32
N GLN A 142 16.18 0.08 8.56
CA GLN A 142 16.75 1.42 8.82
C GLN A 142 18.25 1.50 8.43
N PHE A 143 18.92 0.38 8.25
CA PHE A 143 20.35 0.33 7.92
C PHE A 143 20.54 0.24 6.40
N GLN A 144 20.48 1.41 5.73
CA GLN A 144 20.68 1.54 4.28
C GLN A 144 22.01 0.90 3.84
N GLY A 145 21.96 0.21 2.70
CA GLY A 145 23.10 -0.52 2.15
C GLY A 145 23.36 -1.86 2.83
N ILE A 146 23.16 -1.95 4.15
CA ILE A 146 23.34 -3.20 4.90
C ILE A 146 22.09 -4.09 4.73
N ALA A 147 20.91 -3.52 4.86
CA ALA A 147 19.67 -4.26 4.69
C ALA A 147 19.56 -4.86 3.29
N GLU A 148 19.85 -4.08 2.26
CA GLU A 148 19.82 -4.53 0.88
C GLU A 148 20.84 -5.65 0.61
N GLN A 149 22.07 -5.51 1.13
CA GLN A 149 23.09 -6.57 1.00
C GLN A 149 22.66 -7.87 1.68
N LEU A 150 22.09 -7.79 2.90
CA LEU A 150 21.61 -8.94 3.63
C LEU A 150 20.42 -9.62 2.92
N LEU A 151 19.49 -8.81 2.38
CA LEU A 151 18.35 -9.36 1.64
C LEU A 151 18.77 -10.05 0.34
N GLN A 152 19.80 -9.51 -0.34
CA GLN A 152 20.32 -10.07 -1.60
C GLN A 152 21.24 -11.28 -1.38
N ALA A 153 21.79 -11.46 -0.17
CA ALA A 153 22.71 -12.54 0.12
C ALA A 153 22.06 -13.92 -0.10
N ASP A 154 22.89 -14.91 -0.45
CA ASP A 154 22.48 -16.30 -0.68
C ASP A 154 21.27 -16.41 -1.63
N ASP A 155 21.29 -15.68 -2.73
CA ASP A 155 20.22 -15.67 -3.73
C ASP A 155 18.86 -15.30 -3.10
N TRP A 156 18.81 -14.20 -2.37
CA TRP A 156 17.59 -13.68 -1.73
C TRP A 156 16.97 -14.60 -0.68
N LYS A 157 17.76 -15.45 -0.06
CA LYS A 157 17.29 -16.46 0.90
C LYS A 157 16.50 -15.85 2.06
N LEU A 158 17.04 -14.76 2.65
CA LEU A 158 16.33 -14.07 3.74
C LEU A 158 15.04 -13.41 3.23
N PHE A 159 15.08 -12.74 2.08
CA PHE A 159 13.93 -12.09 1.49
C PHE A 159 12.77 -13.06 1.19
N ARG A 160 13.08 -14.31 0.81
CA ARG A 160 12.06 -15.35 0.55
C ARG A 160 11.40 -15.89 1.83
N GLN A 161 11.82 -15.45 3.00
CA GLN A 161 11.23 -15.85 4.28
C GLN A 161 10.18 -14.84 4.79
N PHE A 162 10.08 -13.67 4.14
CA PHE A 162 9.02 -12.69 4.35
C PHE A 162 7.76 -13.06 3.54
#